data_0ee558820b8a7308ad19e8d249eb9247
#
_entry.id   0ee558820b8a7308ad19e8d249eb9247
#
_cell.length_a   1.000
_cell.length_b   1.000
_cell.length_c   1.000
_cell.angle_alpha   90.00
_cell.angle_beta   90.00
_cell.angle_gamma   90.00
#
_symmetry.space_group_name_H-M   'P 1'
#
loop_
_entity.id
_entity.type
_entity.pdbx_description
1 polymer ?
#
loop_
_entity_poly.entity_id
_entity_poly.type
_entity_poly.pdbx_seq_one_letter_code
_entity_poly.pdbx_strand_id
1 'polypeptide(L)'
;LHNQAIYLLLQKGAQPEKIVIDAFTSAKNYDKYLAQEANRFSNPISLEEKAEGKYLAVAVSSIIARDLFLENLENLGRELGYQLPSGAGTASDKVASQILQAYGMQGLNFCAKLHFKNTEKAKKRLER
;
A
#
# COMPACT_ATOMS: atom_id res chain seq x y z
N LEU A 1 1.07 -7.40 -2.64
CA LEU A 1 2.00 -6.91 -1.61
C LEU A 1 2.14 -7.87 -0.44
N HIS A 2 1.04 -8.28 0.21
CA HIS A 2 1.09 -9.22 1.34
C HIS A 2 1.77 -10.53 0.98
N ASN A 3 1.38 -11.13 -0.16
CA ASN A 3 1.98 -12.36 -0.64
C ASN A 3 3.49 -12.23 -0.86
N GLN A 4 3.93 -11.14 -1.47
CA GLN A 4 5.35 -10.88 -1.73
C GLN A 4 6.12 -10.75 -0.42
N ALA A 5 5.61 -10.00 0.55
CA ALA A 5 6.26 -9.83 1.85
C ALA A 5 6.42 -11.17 2.59
N ILE A 6 5.36 -11.97 2.63
CA ILE A 6 5.38 -13.29 3.27
C ILE A 6 6.34 -14.23 2.55
N TYR A 7 6.29 -14.27 1.23
CA TYR A 7 7.19 -15.08 0.42
C TYR A 7 8.66 -14.76 0.73
N LEU A 8 9.02 -13.48 0.76
CA LEU A 8 10.38 -13.04 1.06
C LEU A 8 10.82 -13.43 2.47
N LEU A 9 9.95 -13.33 3.47
CA LEU A 9 10.25 -13.76 4.83
C LEU A 9 10.50 -15.27 4.91
N LEU A 10 9.70 -16.07 4.23
CA LEU A 10 9.89 -17.52 4.18
C LEU A 10 11.20 -17.89 3.48
N GLN A 11 11.58 -17.16 2.41
CA GLN A 11 12.86 -17.33 1.73
C GLN A 11 14.05 -17.00 2.63
N LYS A 12 13.90 -16.09 3.57
CA LYS A 12 14.94 -15.75 4.56
C LYS A 12 15.03 -16.75 5.72
N GLY A 13 14.23 -17.80 5.71
CA GLY A 13 14.27 -18.87 6.71
C GLY A 13 13.26 -18.73 7.83
N ALA A 14 12.28 -17.84 7.74
CA ALA A 14 11.21 -17.76 8.73
C ALA A 14 10.41 -19.06 8.78
N GLN A 15 10.13 -19.56 9.99
CA GLN A 15 9.34 -20.78 10.24
C GLN A 15 8.16 -20.45 11.13
N PRO A 16 7.13 -19.76 10.61
CA PRO A 16 5.99 -19.35 11.41
C PRO A 16 5.09 -20.54 11.77
N GLU A 17 4.57 -20.55 12.98
CA GLU A 17 3.52 -21.50 13.38
C GLU A 17 2.19 -21.15 12.70
N LYS A 18 1.95 -19.86 12.48
CA LYS A 18 0.73 -19.34 11.85
C LYS A 18 1.03 -18.06 11.06
N ILE A 19 0.39 -17.92 9.91
CA ILE A 19 0.45 -16.71 9.09
C ILE A 19 -0.93 -16.06 9.10
N VAL A 20 -1.01 -14.83 9.61
CA VAL A 20 -2.27 -14.09 9.74
C VAL A 20 -2.18 -12.79 8.95
N ILE A 21 -3.22 -12.52 8.19
CA ILE A 21 -3.41 -11.24 7.51
C ILE A 21 -4.72 -10.63 8.02
N ASP A 22 -4.68 -9.35 8.38
CA ASP A 22 -5.90 -8.62 8.67
C ASP A 22 -6.79 -8.58 7.42
N ALA A 23 -8.05 -9.00 7.57
CA ALA A 23 -8.93 -9.22 6.43
C ALA A 23 -9.30 -7.89 5.75
N PHE A 24 -8.66 -7.62 4.62
CA PHE A 24 -8.95 -6.47 3.75
C PHE A 24 -9.89 -6.83 2.60
N THR A 25 -10.12 -8.13 2.38
CA THR A 25 -10.98 -8.67 1.33
C THR A 25 -11.47 -10.06 1.74
N SER A 26 -12.39 -10.65 0.98
CA SER A 26 -12.84 -12.02 1.21
C SER A 26 -11.75 -13.03 0.84
N ALA A 27 -11.80 -14.21 1.47
CA ALA A 27 -10.89 -15.30 1.13
C ALA A 27 -10.96 -15.66 -0.36
N LYS A 28 -12.16 -15.65 -0.93
CA LYS A 28 -12.37 -15.92 -2.37
C LYS A 28 -11.66 -14.91 -3.26
N ASN A 29 -11.76 -13.61 -2.95
CA ASN A 29 -11.05 -12.57 -3.70
C ASN A 29 -9.54 -12.66 -3.51
N TYR A 30 -9.09 -12.97 -2.30
CA TYR A 30 -7.67 -13.16 -2.03
C TYR A 30 -7.09 -14.30 -2.88
N ASP A 31 -7.79 -15.42 -2.97
CA ASP A 31 -7.39 -16.56 -3.80
C ASP A 31 -7.31 -16.17 -5.28
N LYS A 32 -8.22 -15.34 -5.78
CA LYS A 32 -8.17 -14.81 -7.16
C LYS A 32 -6.92 -13.97 -7.39
N TYR A 33 -6.53 -13.12 -6.44
CA TYR A 33 -5.31 -12.32 -6.55
C TYR A 33 -4.07 -13.21 -6.54
N LEU A 34 -4.04 -14.23 -5.70
CA LEU A 34 -2.94 -15.19 -5.63
C LEU A 34 -2.78 -16.00 -6.92
N ALA A 35 -3.88 -16.30 -7.61
CA ALA A 35 -3.84 -17.07 -8.86
C ALA A 35 -2.97 -16.40 -9.94
N GLN A 36 -2.79 -15.09 -9.86
CA GLN A 36 -2.00 -14.30 -10.81
C GLN A 36 -0.54 -14.11 -10.36
N GLU A 37 -0.19 -14.55 -9.16
CA GLU A 37 1.15 -14.37 -8.61
C GLU A 37 2.10 -15.49 -9.05
N ALA A 38 3.32 -15.10 -9.45
CA ALA A 38 4.37 -16.05 -9.86
C ALA A 38 5.00 -16.74 -8.64
N ASN A 39 5.20 -16.00 -7.56
CA ASN A 39 5.84 -16.50 -6.33
C ASN A 39 4.76 -16.94 -5.34
N ARG A 40 4.78 -18.23 -5.01
CA ARG A 40 3.79 -18.84 -4.11
C ARG A 40 4.48 -19.66 -3.03
N PHE A 41 3.77 -19.88 -1.95
CA PHE A 41 4.19 -20.75 -0.86
C PHE A 41 3.01 -21.63 -0.43
N SER A 42 3.33 -22.80 0.16
CA SER A 42 2.32 -23.80 0.56
C SER A 42 1.71 -23.55 1.93
N ASN A 43 2.31 -22.67 2.73
CA ASN A 43 1.84 -22.37 4.08
C ASN A 43 0.41 -21.81 4.05
N PRO A 44 -0.50 -22.29 4.90
CA PRO A 44 -1.86 -21.76 4.97
C PRO A 44 -1.86 -20.33 5.55
N ILE A 45 -2.74 -19.48 5.02
CA ILE A 45 -2.94 -18.12 5.49
C ILE A 45 -4.30 -18.01 6.15
N SER A 46 -4.36 -17.37 7.32
CA SER A 46 -5.60 -17.03 8.00
C SER A 46 -5.93 -15.56 7.75
N LEU A 47 -7.07 -15.28 7.12
CA LEU A 47 -7.61 -13.93 6.98
C LEU A 47 -8.57 -13.69 8.13
N GLU A 48 -8.24 -12.77 9.02
CA GLU A 48 -9.03 -12.50 10.22
C GLU A 48 -9.35 -11.04 10.38
N GLU A 49 -10.60 -10.72 10.66
CA GLU A 49 -11.03 -9.34 10.93
C GLU A 49 -10.45 -8.87 12.27
N LYS A 50 -10.01 -7.61 12.31
CA LYS A 50 -9.43 -6.98 13.51
C LYS A 50 -8.27 -7.81 14.08
N ALA A 51 -7.43 -8.34 13.22
CA ALA A 51 -6.31 -9.21 13.59
C ALA A 51 -5.33 -8.51 14.54
N GLU A 52 -5.18 -7.20 14.47
CA GLU A 52 -4.35 -6.41 15.37
C GLU A 52 -4.81 -6.48 16.84
N GLY A 53 -6.10 -6.71 17.07
CA GLY A 53 -6.65 -6.91 18.40
C GLY A 53 -6.52 -8.35 18.93
N LYS A 54 -6.21 -9.30 18.06
CA LYS A 54 -6.10 -10.73 18.38
C LYS A 54 -4.66 -11.20 18.47
N TYR A 55 -3.77 -10.63 17.68
CA TYR A 55 -2.37 -11.06 17.54
C TYR A 55 -1.42 -9.88 17.74
N LEU A 56 -0.56 -9.99 18.75
CA LEU A 56 0.43 -8.96 19.04
C LEU A 56 1.38 -8.73 17.85
N ALA A 57 1.78 -9.79 17.15
CA ALA A 57 2.64 -9.69 15.98
C ALA A 57 2.02 -8.83 14.86
N VAL A 58 0.70 -8.94 14.65
CA VAL A 58 -0.01 -8.11 13.66
C VAL A 58 -0.02 -6.65 14.11
N ALA A 59 -0.30 -6.37 15.38
CA ALA A 59 -0.29 -5.01 15.92
C ALA A 59 1.10 -4.35 15.77
N VAL A 60 2.15 -5.05 16.17
CA VAL A 60 3.53 -4.54 16.08
C VAL A 60 3.95 -4.31 14.63
N SER A 61 3.71 -5.28 13.74
CA SER A 61 4.08 -5.17 12.33
C SER A 61 3.33 -4.03 11.63
N SER A 62 2.07 -3.79 11.99
CA SER A 62 1.29 -2.70 11.41
C SER A 62 1.84 -1.33 11.79
N ILE A 63 2.30 -1.16 13.04
CA ILE A 63 2.92 0.09 13.49
C ILE A 63 4.23 0.34 12.75
N ILE A 64 5.08 -0.67 12.63
CA ILE A 64 6.36 -0.57 11.92
C ILE A 64 6.13 -0.26 10.44
N ALA A 65 5.19 -0.96 9.80
CA ALA A 65 4.85 -0.75 8.39
C ALA A 65 4.33 0.68 8.16
N ARG A 66 3.49 1.18 9.05
CA ARG A 66 2.97 2.56 8.96
C ARG A 66 4.07 3.60 9.08
N ASP A 67 4.99 3.40 10.01
CA ASP A 67 6.13 4.30 10.20
C ASP A 67 7.02 4.36 8.95
N LEU A 68 7.37 3.21 8.39
CA LEU A 68 8.15 3.12 7.16
C LEU A 68 7.42 3.75 5.97
N PHE A 69 6.12 3.57 5.88
CA PHE A 69 5.30 4.20 4.85
C PHE A 69 5.34 5.73 4.95
N LEU A 70 5.16 6.28 6.15
CA LEU A 70 5.19 7.74 6.37
C LEU A 70 6.57 8.31 6.09
N GLU A 71 7.63 7.63 6.49
CA GLU A 71 9.01 8.03 6.20
C GLU A 71 9.28 8.06 4.69
N ASN A 72 8.85 7.02 3.96
CA ASN A 72 9.00 6.97 2.51
C ASN A 72 8.21 8.10 1.82
N LEU A 73 7.00 8.36 2.28
CA LEU A 73 6.16 9.44 1.76
C LEU A 73 6.81 10.81 1.97
N GLU A 74 7.41 11.04 3.14
CA GLU A 74 8.15 12.27 3.44
C GLU A 74 9.36 12.43 2.53
N ASN A 75 10.12 11.37 2.29
CA ASN A 75 11.28 11.38 1.41
C ASN A 75 10.88 11.71 -0.05
N LEU A 76 9.80 11.12 -0.54
CA LEU A 76 9.26 11.43 -1.87
C LEU A 76 8.83 12.89 -1.96
N GLY A 77 8.19 13.41 -0.92
CA GLY A 77 7.77 14.81 -0.85
C GLY A 77 8.94 15.78 -0.89
N ARG A 78 10.03 15.46 -0.20
CA ARG A 78 11.25 16.28 -0.23
C ARG A 78 11.86 16.35 -1.62
N GLU A 79 11.92 15.24 -2.35
CA GLU A 79 12.44 15.21 -3.72
C GLU A 79 11.60 16.05 -4.68
N LEU A 80 10.29 16.09 -4.49
CA LEU A 80 9.37 16.86 -5.33
C LEU A 80 9.16 18.30 -4.86
N GLY A 81 9.51 18.62 -3.62
CA GLY A 81 9.27 19.93 -3.03
C GLY A 81 7.83 20.15 -2.57
N TYR A 82 7.10 19.07 -2.29
CA TYR A 82 5.71 19.10 -1.82
C TYR A 82 5.56 18.28 -0.55
N GLN A 83 4.61 18.68 0.30
CA GLN A 83 4.18 17.87 1.41
C GLN A 83 3.09 16.91 0.92
N LEU A 84 3.42 15.62 0.86
CA LEU A 84 2.52 14.59 0.35
C LEU A 84 1.61 14.07 1.48
N PRO A 85 0.29 14.27 1.40
CA PRO A 85 -0.63 13.71 2.38
C PRO A 85 -0.81 12.21 2.18
N SER A 86 -1.02 11.47 3.26
CA SER A 86 -1.44 10.07 3.18
C SER A 86 -2.94 9.97 2.90
N GLY A 87 -3.35 8.87 2.28
CA GLY A 87 -4.75 8.61 2.00
C GLY A 87 -5.21 9.14 0.65
N ALA A 88 -6.51 9.06 0.41
CA ALA A 88 -7.13 9.34 -0.89
C ALA A 88 -8.23 10.42 -0.81
N GLY A 89 -8.10 11.33 0.15
CA GLY A 89 -9.05 12.44 0.35
C GLY A 89 -8.79 13.64 -0.54
N THR A 90 -9.54 14.70 -0.29
CA THR A 90 -9.47 15.96 -1.06
C THR A 90 -8.08 16.61 -0.98
N ALA A 91 -7.39 16.52 0.17
CA ALA A 91 -6.04 17.03 0.31
C ALA A 91 -5.06 16.33 -0.67
N SER A 92 -5.22 15.02 -0.86
CA SER A 92 -4.44 14.25 -1.83
C SER A 92 -4.76 14.68 -3.27
N ASP A 93 -6.02 14.90 -3.60
CA ASP A 93 -6.44 15.40 -4.93
C ASP A 93 -5.79 16.75 -5.25
N LYS A 94 -5.77 17.64 -4.27
CA LYS A 94 -5.19 19.00 -4.43
C LYS A 94 -3.70 18.92 -4.71
N VAL A 95 -2.95 18.18 -3.89
CA VAL A 95 -1.50 18.03 -4.08
C VAL A 95 -1.19 17.28 -5.37
N ALA A 96 -1.96 16.26 -5.72
CA ALA A 96 -1.82 15.54 -6.98
C ALA A 96 -1.98 16.45 -8.18
N SER A 97 -2.96 17.37 -8.15
CA SER A 97 -3.12 18.35 -9.23
C SER A 97 -1.92 19.31 -9.34
N GLN A 98 -1.36 19.75 -8.23
CA GLN A 98 -0.17 20.60 -8.21
C GLN A 98 1.06 19.89 -8.80
N ILE A 99 1.26 18.63 -8.45
CA ILE A 99 2.37 17.81 -8.96
C ILE A 99 2.17 17.55 -10.46
N LEU A 100 0.95 17.23 -10.87
CA LEU A 100 0.61 17.02 -12.28
C LEU A 100 0.87 18.27 -13.11
N GLN A 101 0.54 19.45 -12.60
CA GLN A 101 0.81 20.72 -13.27
C GLN A 101 2.31 21.02 -13.38
N ALA A 102 3.08 20.75 -12.33
CA ALA A 102 4.51 21.07 -12.26
C ALA A 102 5.39 20.05 -13.00
N TYR A 103 5.08 18.76 -12.89
CA TYR A 103 5.94 17.65 -13.37
C TYR A 103 5.26 16.74 -14.40
N GLY A 104 3.96 16.90 -14.66
CA GLY A 104 3.21 16.03 -15.55
C GLY A 104 2.95 14.64 -14.94
N MET A 105 2.52 13.71 -15.77
CA MET A 105 2.18 12.34 -15.32
C MET A 105 3.38 11.57 -14.78
N GLN A 106 4.59 11.89 -15.23
CA GLN A 106 5.81 11.25 -14.70
C GLN A 106 6.01 11.56 -13.22
N GLY A 107 5.80 12.82 -12.82
CA GLY A 107 5.89 13.20 -11.41
C GLY A 107 4.81 12.53 -10.56
N LEU A 108 3.61 12.45 -11.07
CA LEU A 108 2.52 11.79 -10.36
C LEU A 108 2.76 10.27 -10.24
N ASN A 109 3.25 9.64 -11.30
CA ASN A 109 3.63 8.23 -11.27
C ASN A 109 4.75 7.93 -10.27
N PHE A 110 5.67 8.86 -10.08
CA PHE A 110 6.78 8.74 -9.14
C PHE A 110 6.31 8.63 -7.68
N CYS A 111 5.24 9.31 -7.30
CA CYS A 111 4.82 9.45 -5.90
C CYS A 111 3.42 8.93 -5.58
N ALA A 112 2.66 8.43 -6.56
CA ALA A 112 1.26 8.06 -6.35
C ALA A 112 0.89 6.74 -7.05
N LYS A 113 -0.15 6.11 -6.51
CA LYS A 113 -0.79 4.94 -7.15
C LYS A 113 -1.83 5.44 -8.15
N LEU A 114 -1.53 5.34 -9.44
CA LEU A 114 -2.34 5.94 -10.49
C LEU A 114 -3.70 5.29 -10.73
N HIS A 115 -3.91 4.08 -10.23
CA HIS A 115 -5.18 3.36 -10.40
C HIS A 115 -6.33 3.87 -9.51
N PHE A 116 -6.04 4.76 -8.56
CA PHE A 116 -7.09 5.40 -7.75
C PHE A 116 -7.80 6.51 -8.55
N LYS A 117 -9.07 6.72 -8.25
CA LYS A 117 -9.89 7.79 -8.86
C LYS A 117 -9.34 9.20 -8.64
N ASN A 118 -8.44 9.35 -7.66
CA ASN A 118 -7.73 10.61 -7.39
C ASN A 118 -6.97 11.12 -8.62
N THR A 119 -6.44 10.23 -9.48
CA THR A 119 -5.76 10.60 -10.71
C THR A 119 -6.70 11.37 -11.65
N GLU A 120 -7.92 10.87 -11.85
CA GLU A 120 -8.93 11.53 -12.67
C GLU A 120 -9.40 12.85 -12.05
N LYS A 121 -9.57 12.89 -10.75
CA LYS A 121 -9.93 14.12 -10.02
C LYS A 121 -8.84 15.20 -10.14
N ALA A 122 -7.57 14.79 -10.06
CA ALA A 122 -6.45 15.70 -10.23
C ALA A 122 -6.44 16.32 -11.63
N LYS A 123 -6.63 15.52 -12.67
CA LYS A 123 -6.74 16.00 -14.06
C LYS A 123 -7.87 17.00 -14.23
N LYS A 124 -9.05 16.69 -13.71
CA LYS A 124 -10.23 17.57 -13.79
C LYS A 124 -10.02 18.92 -13.10
N ARG A 125 -9.24 18.96 -12.03
CA ARG A 125 -8.89 20.24 -11.36
C ARG A 125 -8.07 21.17 -12.24
N LEU A 126 -7.22 20.61 -13.09
CA LEU A 126 -6.40 21.39 -14.01
C LEU A 126 -7.17 21.92 -15.22
N GLU A 127 -8.24 21.25 -15.61
CA GLU A 127 -9.12 21.65 -16.72
C GLU A 127 -10.05 22.81 -16.36
N ARG A 128 -10.16 23.14 -15.09
CA ARG A 128 -10.95 24.26 -14.59
C ARG A 128 -10.09 25.51 -14.45
#